data_870eaf24b94a6f89aa12093fccecd707
#
_entry.id   870eaf24b94a6f89aa12093fccecd707
#
_cell.length_a   1.000
_cell.length_b   1.000
_cell.length_c   1.000
_cell.angle_alpha   90.00
_cell.angle_beta   90.00
_cell.angle_gamma   90.00
#
_symmetry.space_group_name_H-M   'P 1'
#
loop_
_entity.id
_entity.type
_entity.pdbx_description
1 polymer ?
#
loop_
_entity_poly.entity_id
_entity_poly.type
_entity_poly.pdbx_seq_one_letter_code
_entity_poly.pdbx_strand_id
1 'polypeptide(L)'
;MSSGQRALIIGASRGLGLGIATALHQQGWTVTATRRSPSAATDNLPVRWLALDINDASQRAAFCQTLAQDNFDLVLINAGVYGPERQDLTALDPEQLIPLFLTNTLAPIALASALLPHLAEHATLAFMTSRLGSLTENASAELPFYAASKAALNMLTRGLSDAVSGRQVTLLSLHPGWVQTDLGGSGAPLTVESSVNGLLQQIARYQGKGGHHFVDYAGNRLAW
;
A
#
# COMPACT_ATOMS: atom_id res chain seq x y z
N MET A 1 -29.21 -8.60 -6.12
CA MET A 1 -28.40 -8.40 -4.90
C MET A 1 -27.11 -7.75 -5.36
N SER A 2 -26.83 -6.50 -4.96
CA SER A 2 -25.55 -5.90 -5.30
C SER A 2 -24.47 -6.77 -4.63
N SER A 3 -23.55 -7.32 -5.41
CA SER A 3 -22.37 -7.99 -4.87
C SER A 3 -21.67 -6.97 -3.98
N GLY A 4 -21.42 -7.31 -2.70
CA GLY A 4 -20.69 -6.43 -1.78
C GLY A 4 -19.33 -6.07 -2.35
N GLN A 5 -18.81 -4.89 -2.01
CA GLN A 5 -17.51 -4.42 -2.47
C GLN A 5 -16.40 -5.40 -2.05
N ARG A 6 -15.39 -5.55 -2.89
CA ARG A 6 -14.30 -6.51 -2.72
C ARG A 6 -12.96 -5.79 -2.59
N ALA A 7 -12.21 -6.11 -1.55
CA ALA A 7 -10.91 -5.53 -1.30
C ALA A 7 -9.80 -6.59 -1.28
N LEU A 8 -8.64 -6.24 -1.82
CA LEU A 8 -7.39 -6.99 -1.72
C LEU A 8 -6.35 -6.14 -0.97
N ILE A 9 -5.89 -6.64 0.19
CA ILE A 9 -4.92 -5.93 1.03
C ILE A 9 -3.59 -6.70 1.07
N ILE A 10 -2.59 -6.14 0.43
CA ILE A 10 -1.24 -6.73 0.39
C ILE A 10 -0.41 -6.25 1.58
N GLY A 11 0.08 -7.19 2.40
CA GLY A 11 0.84 -6.87 3.62
C GLY A 11 -0.05 -6.52 4.81
N ALA A 12 -1.00 -7.42 5.12
CA ALA A 12 -1.99 -7.22 6.18
C ALA A 12 -1.68 -7.98 7.49
N SER A 13 -0.46 -8.47 7.68
CA SER A 13 -0.13 -9.29 8.85
C SER A 13 -0.17 -8.53 10.19
N ARG A 14 -0.03 -7.19 10.18
CA ARG A 14 0.04 -6.32 11.35
C ARG A 14 -0.18 -4.86 10.99
N GLY A 15 -0.20 -4.00 12.01
CA GLY A 15 -0.21 -2.54 11.85
C GLY A 15 -1.35 -2.03 10.97
N LEU A 16 -1.04 -1.10 10.08
CA LEU A 16 -2.04 -0.47 9.21
C LEU A 16 -2.76 -1.46 8.29
N GLY A 17 -2.03 -2.40 7.70
CA GLY A 17 -2.64 -3.38 6.79
C GLY A 17 -3.67 -4.26 7.49
N LEU A 18 -3.38 -4.74 8.71
CA LEU A 18 -4.34 -5.51 9.52
C LEU A 18 -5.52 -4.64 9.95
N GLY A 19 -5.25 -3.41 10.39
CA GLY A 19 -6.30 -2.45 10.77
C GLY A 19 -7.27 -2.15 9.63
N ILE A 20 -6.74 -1.92 8.41
CA ILE A 20 -7.57 -1.68 7.22
C ILE A 20 -8.38 -2.91 6.85
N ALA A 21 -7.78 -4.11 6.85
CA ALA A 21 -8.49 -5.35 6.56
C ALA A 21 -9.64 -5.59 7.55
N THR A 22 -9.38 -5.34 8.85
CA THR A 22 -10.38 -5.45 9.92
C THR A 22 -11.53 -4.45 9.72
N ALA A 23 -11.22 -3.18 9.50
CA ALA A 23 -12.22 -2.14 9.34
C ALA A 23 -13.10 -2.35 8.09
N LEU A 24 -12.50 -2.74 6.96
CA LEU A 24 -13.25 -3.08 5.75
C LEU A 24 -14.17 -4.28 5.95
N HIS A 25 -13.68 -5.33 6.62
CA HIS A 25 -14.52 -6.49 6.96
C HIS A 25 -15.73 -6.09 7.83
N GLN A 26 -15.50 -5.25 8.86
CA GLN A 26 -16.57 -4.73 9.71
C GLN A 26 -17.60 -3.85 8.96
N GLN A 27 -17.17 -3.20 7.89
CA GLN A 27 -18.03 -2.43 6.98
C GLN A 27 -18.76 -3.29 5.94
N GLY A 28 -18.61 -4.63 5.99
CA GLY A 28 -19.29 -5.57 5.10
C GLY A 28 -18.61 -5.83 3.76
N TRP A 29 -17.33 -5.42 3.61
CA TRP A 29 -16.55 -5.76 2.43
C TRP A 29 -16.14 -7.23 2.43
N THR A 30 -16.09 -7.84 1.26
CA THR A 30 -15.42 -9.12 1.06
C THR A 30 -13.92 -8.88 0.95
N VAL A 31 -13.17 -9.23 2.00
CA VAL A 31 -11.74 -8.93 2.09
C VAL A 31 -10.90 -10.17 1.79
N THR A 32 -9.97 -10.04 0.84
CA THR A 32 -8.81 -10.93 0.66
C THR A 32 -7.57 -10.20 1.17
N ALA A 33 -6.80 -10.83 2.04
CA ALA A 33 -5.64 -10.23 2.67
C ALA A 33 -4.42 -11.13 2.57
N THR A 34 -3.22 -10.55 2.51
CA THR A 34 -1.99 -11.34 2.44
C THR A 34 -1.14 -11.22 3.70
N ARG A 35 -0.48 -12.32 4.05
CA ARG A 35 0.50 -12.44 5.12
C ARG A 35 1.59 -13.42 4.71
N ARG A 36 2.81 -13.26 5.23
CA ARG A 36 3.89 -14.24 4.99
C ARG A 36 3.68 -15.51 5.81
N SER A 37 3.21 -15.37 7.04
CA SER A 37 2.97 -16.49 7.96
C SER A 37 1.72 -16.22 8.80
N PRO A 38 0.98 -17.27 9.23
CA PRO A 38 -0.10 -17.15 10.19
C PRO A 38 0.37 -16.56 11.53
N SER A 39 -0.54 -15.87 12.22
CA SER A 39 -0.32 -15.37 13.58
C SER A 39 -1.65 -15.25 14.31
N ALA A 40 -1.64 -15.27 15.65
CA ALA A 40 -2.84 -15.14 16.46
C ALA A 40 -3.65 -13.87 16.11
N ALA A 41 -2.98 -12.77 15.79
CA ALA A 41 -3.65 -11.52 15.41
C ALA A 41 -4.42 -11.64 14.09
N THR A 42 -3.92 -12.44 13.13
CA THR A 42 -4.54 -12.62 11.82
C THR A 42 -5.56 -13.77 11.82
N ASP A 43 -5.37 -14.79 12.65
CA ASP A 43 -6.23 -15.98 12.63
C ASP A 43 -7.63 -15.71 13.19
N ASN A 44 -7.78 -14.66 14.02
CA ASN A 44 -9.07 -14.22 14.56
C ASN A 44 -9.88 -13.33 13.60
N LEU A 45 -9.31 -12.89 12.49
CA LEU A 45 -10.03 -12.08 11.49
C LEU A 45 -10.57 -13.00 10.37
N PRO A 46 -11.91 -13.13 10.23
CA PRO A 46 -12.53 -14.08 9.31
C PRO A 46 -12.58 -13.54 7.87
N VAL A 47 -11.39 -13.32 7.28
CA VAL A 47 -11.21 -12.91 5.87
C VAL A 47 -10.45 -14.00 5.11
N ARG A 48 -10.44 -13.92 3.77
CA ARG A 48 -9.64 -14.84 2.96
C ARG A 48 -8.17 -14.49 3.08
N TRP A 49 -7.39 -15.30 3.78
CA TRP A 49 -5.95 -15.14 3.91
C TRP A 49 -5.20 -15.92 2.84
N LEU A 50 -4.25 -15.24 2.18
CA LEU A 50 -3.33 -15.85 1.22
C LEU A 50 -1.88 -15.60 1.66
N ALA A 51 -1.02 -16.60 1.47
CA ALA A 51 0.41 -16.46 1.72
C ALA A 51 1.07 -15.71 0.57
N LEU A 52 1.90 -14.70 0.90
CA LEU A 52 2.67 -13.97 -0.10
C LEU A 52 3.88 -13.30 0.55
N ASP A 53 5.08 -13.64 0.07
CA ASP A 53 6.22 -12.74 0.15
C ASP A 53 6.26 -11.91 -1.14
N ILE A 54 6.03 -10.60 -0.99
CA ILE A 54 5.98 -9.69 -2.14
C ILE A 54 7.33 -9.63 -2.89
N ASN A 55 8.44 -9.96 -2.23
CA ASN A 55 9.77 -9.93 -2.84
C ASN A 55 10.07 -11.14 -3.71
N ASP A 56 9.35 -12.24 -3.52
CA ASP A 56 9.51 -13.47 -4.31
C ASP A 56 8.69 -13.40 -5.61
N ALA A 57 9.37 -13.37 -6.75
CA ALA A 57 8.73 -13.27 -8.06
C ALA A 57 7.85 -14.48 -8.38
N SER A 58 8.27 -15.68 -7.97
CA SER A 58 7.51 -16.92 -8.20
C SER A 58 6.23 -16.95 -7.37
N GLN A 59 6.29 -16.50 -6.11
CA GLN A 59 5.11 -16.35 -5.27
C GLN A 59 4.16 -15.30 -5.82
N ARG A 60 4.64 -14.14 -6.32
CA ARG A 60 3.75 -13.15 -6.97
C ARG A 60 3.02 -13.74 -8.18
N ALA A 61 3.72 -14.51 -9.02
CA ALA A 61 3.11 -15.16 -10.19
C ALA A 61 2.04 -16.18 -9.78
N ALA A 62 2.36 -17.08 -8.85
CA ALA A 62 1.42 -18.07 -8.32
C ALA A 62 0.21 -17.39 -7.63
N PHE A 63 0.47 -16.33 -6.85
CA PHE A 63 -0.57 -15.55 -6.20
C PHE A 63 -1.59 -14.96 -7.19
N CYS A 64 -1.13 -14.33 -8.27
CA CYS A 64 -2.04 -13.80 -9.30
C CYS A 64 -2.89 -14.90 -9.95
N GLN A 65 -2.34 -16.11 -10.13
CA GLN A 65 -3.10 -17.25 -10.64
C GLN A 65 -4.24 -17.67 -9.69
N THR A 66 -4.04 -17.58 -8.36
CA THR A 66 -5.09 -17.90 -7.37
C THR A 66 -6.25 -16.93 -7.40
N LEU A 67 -6.05 -15.74 -8.00
CA LEU A 67 -7.06 -14.69 -8.13
C LEU A 67 -7.78 -14.68 -9.48
N ALA A 68 -7.56 -15.68 -10.35
CA ALA A 68 -7.99 -15.67 -11.76
C ALA A 68 -9.47 -15.31 -11.98
N GLN A 69 -10.36 -15.61 -11.01
CA GLN A 69 -11.79 -15.30 -11.07
C GLN A 69 -12.18 -14.12 -10.16
N ASP A 70 -11.21 -13.48 -9.52
CA ASP A 70 -11.47 -12.39 -8.60
C ASP A 70 -11.41 -11.03 -9.31
N ASN A 71 -12.28 -10.13 -8.89
CA ASN A 71 -12.32 -8.75 -9.34
C ASN A 71 -12.50 -7.84 -8.12
N PHE A 72 -11.67 -6.81 -7.99
CA PHE A 72 -11.58 -6.00 -6.77
C PHE A 72 -11.93 -4.53 -7.04
N ASP A 73 -12.74 -3.95 -6.14
CA ASP A 73 -13.04 -2.52 -6.11
C ASP A 73 -11.90 -1.72 -5.45
N LEU A 74 -11.14 -2.38 -4.58
CA LEU A 74 -9.97 -1.82 -3.92
C LEU A 74 -8.82 -2.84 -3.94
N VAL A 75 -7.67 -2.44 -4.46
CA VAL A 75 -6.40 -3.11 -4.22
C VAL A 75 -5.49 -2.13 -3.47
N LEU A 76 -5.07 -2.48 -2.25
CA LEU A 76 -4.13 -1.70 -1.46
C LEU A 76 -2.83 -2.46 -1.27
N ILE A 77 -1.74 -1.90 -1.75
CA ILE A 77 -0.39 -2.42 -1.52
C ILE A 77 0.24 -1.65 -0.36
N ASN A 78 0.22 -2.29 0.82
CA ASN A 78 0.68 -1.71 2.09
C ASN A 78 2.07 -2.22 2.50
N ALA A 79 2.55 -3.35 1.95
CA ALA A 79 3.84 -3.91 2.30
C ALA A 79 4.98 -2.88 2.15
N GLY A 80 5.84 -2.81 3.16
CA GLY A 80 6.97 -1.89 3.16
C GLY A 80 7.87 -2.10 4.37
N VAL A 81 9.10 -1.59 4.26
CA VAL A 81 10.14 -1.64 5.29
C VAL A 81 10.79 -0.27 5.45
N TYR A 82 11.41 -0.03 6.61
CA TYR A 82 12.11 1.22 6.91
C TYR A 82 13.48 1.32 6.21
N GLY A 83 14.12 0.17 5.98
CA GLY A 83 15.48 0.09 5.44
C GLY A 83 16.55 0.12 6.55
N PRO A 84 17.77 0.54 6.24
CA PRO A 84 18.86 0.59 7.21
C PRO A 84 18.56 1.58 8.33
N GLU A 85 19.02 1.28 9.55
CA GLU A 85 18.90 2.19 10.70
C GLU A 85 19.60 3.53 10.46
N ARG A 86 20.80 3.49 9.87
CA ARG A 86 21.54 4.70 9.49
C ARG A 86 21.09 5.16 8.11
N GLN A 87 20.58 6.37 8.07
CA GLN A 87 20.17 7.06 6.84
C GLN A 87 21.24 8.08 6.39
N ASP A 88 22.51 7.66 6.42
CA ASP A 88 23.68 8.50 6.19
C ASP A 88 24.18 8.32 4.75
N LEU A 89 24.07 9.36 3.94
CA LEU A 89 24.50 9.35 2.53
C LEU A 89 26.01 9.16 2.36
N THR A 90 26.82 9.50 3.39
CA THR A 90 28.28 9.32 3.35
C THR A 90 28.71 7.87 3.62
N ALA A 91 27.79 7.04 4.14
CA ALA A 91 27.99 5.63 4.45
C ALA A 91 27.02 4.73 3.64
N LEU A 92 26.79 5.07 2.37
CA LEU A 92 25.89 4.36 1.49
C LEU A 92 26.42 2.94 1.23
N ASP A 93 25.58 1.95 1.54
CA ASP A 93 25.84 0.54 1.31
C ASP A 93 24.77 -0.04 0.36
N PRO A 94 25.11 -0.33 -0.90
CA PRO A 94 24.16 -0.88 -1.87
C PRO A 94 23.49 -2.18 -1.41
N GLU A 95 24.17 -3.04 -0.67
CA GLU A 95 23.62 -4.32 -0.22
C GLU A 95 22.46 -4.12 0.78
N GLN A 96 22.51 -3.07 1.60
CA GLN A 96 21.42 -2.70 2.50
C GLN A 96 20.26 -1.98 1.77
N LEU A 97 20.55 -1.31 0.67
CA LEU A 97 19.55 -0.55 -0.08
C LEU A 97 18.76 -1.44 -1.08
N ILE A 98 19.37 -2.47 -1.63
CA ILE A 98 18.67 -3.39 -2.55
C ILE A 98 17.38 -3.95 -1.92
N PRO A 99 17.37 -4.50 -0.70
CA PRO A 99 16.14 -4.99 -0.07
C PRO A 99 15.10 -3.88 0.17
N LEU A 100 15.54 -2.66 0.50
CA LEU A 100 14.66 -1.52 0.69
C LEU A 100 13.92 -1.17 -0.60
N PHE A 101 14.65 -0.96 -1.70
CA PHE A 101 14.04 -0.62 -2.98
C PHE A 101 13.24 -1.78 -3.57
N LEU A 102 13.67 -3.01 -3.39
CA LEU A 102 12.92 -4.19 -3.80
C LEU A 102 11.55 -4.21 -3.11
N THR A 103 11.52 -4.07 -1.78
CA THR A 103 10.28 -4.17 -0.99
C THR A 103 9.38 -2.96 -1.15
N ASN A 104 9.94 -1.73 -1.15
CA ASN A 104 9.15 -0.52 -1.14
C ASN A 104 8.74 -0.03 -2.52
N THR A 105 9.42 -0.48 -3.57
CA THR A 105 9.29 0.09 -4.91
C THR A 105 9.03 -0.97 -5.97
N LEU A 106 10.00 -1.84 -6.24
CA LEU A 106 9.97 -2.72 -7.40
C LEU A 106 8.91 -3.82 -7.28
N ALA A 107 8.87 -4.52 -6.15
CA ALA A 107 7.91 -5.59 -5.91
C ALA A 107 6.45 -5.08 -5.86
N PRO A 108 6.13 -3.95 -5.17
CA PRO A 108 4.82 -3.32 -5.26
C PRO A 108 4.36 -3.03 -6.69
N ILE A 109 5.20 -2.43 -7.52
CA ILE A 109 4.87 -2.09 -8.90
C ILE A 109 4.73 -3.34 -9.78
N ALA A 110 5.63 -4.31 -9.64
CA ALA A 110 5.53 -5.57 -10.37
C ALA A 110 4.23 -6.32 -10.04
N LEU A 111 3.86 -6.36 -8.75
CA LEU A 111 2.59 -6.98 -8.33
C LEU A 111 1.40 -6.17 -8.84
N ALA A 112 1.41 -4.85 -8.71
CA ALA A 112 0.34 -3.97 -9.19
C ALA A 112 0.08 -4.17 -10.68
N SER A 113 1.14 -4.21 -11.50
CA SER A 113 1.04 -4.46 -12.94
C SER A 113 0.36 -5.80 -13.25
N ALA A 114 0.72 -6.85 -12.51
CA ALA A 114 0.10 -8.17 -12.67
C ALA A 114 -1.36 -8.21 -12.17
N LEU A 115 -1.75 -7.31 -11.25
CA LEU A 115 -3.10 -7.22 -10.72
C LEU A 115 -4.04 -6.32 -11.53
N LEU A 116 -3.57 -5.60 -12.56
CA LEU A 116 -4.43 -4.74 -13.38
C LEU A 116 -5.64 -5.46 -13.98
N PRO A 117 -5.54 -6.72 -14.47
CA PRO A 117 -6.70 -7.46 -14.97
C PRO A 117 -7.75 -7.78 -13.91
N HIS A 118 -7.36 -7.75 -12.64
CA HIS A 118 -8.23 -8.06 -11.49
C HIS A 118 -8.90 -6.82 -10.87
N LEU A 119 -8.71 -5.63 -11.45
CA LEU A 119 -9.38 -4.42 -11.02
C LEU A 119 -10.78 -4.34 -11.64
N ALA A 120 -11.77 -4.01 -10.82
CA ALA A 120 -13.10 -3.66 -11.29
C ALA A 120 -13.07 -2.33 -12.07
N GLU A 121 -14.11 -2.05 -12.82
CA GLU A 121 -14.35 -0.72 -13.34
C GLU A 121 -14.56 0.24 -12.16
N HIS A 122 -13.99 1.45 -12.23
CA HIS A 122 -13.99 2.43 -11.14
C HIS A 122 -13.24 2.00 -9.86
N ALA A 123 -12.38 0.98 -9.92
CA ALA A 123 -11.60 0.53 -8.78
C ALA A 123 -10.58 1.58 -8.31
N THR A 124 -10.12 1.40 -7.09
CA THR A 124 -8.96 2.12 -6.56
C THR A 124 -7.77 1.16 -6.44
N LEU A 125 -6.65 1.50 -7.07
CA LEU A 125 -5.35 0.89 -6.86
C LEU A 125 -4.52 1.82 -5.98
N ALA A 126 -4.37 1.47 -4.72
CA ALA A 126 -3.73 2.31 -3.71
C ALA A 126 -2.37 1.75 -3.28
N PHE A 127 -1.44 2.64 -3.01
CA PHE A 127 -0.12 2.32 -2.49
C PHE A 127 0.14 3.07 -1.19
N MET A 128 0.61 2.36 -0.17
CA MET A 128 1.06 2.98 1.07
C MET A 128 2.43 3.60 0.83
N THR A 129 2.45 4.90 0.71
CA THR A 129 3.66 5.70 0.51
C THR A 129 3.96 6.55 1.75
N SER A 130 4.67 7.64 1.59
CA SER A 130 4.99 8.59 2.66
C SER A 130 5.10 10.00 2.09
N ARG A 131 4.73 11.02 2.89
CA ARG A 131 5.04 12.41 2.56
C ARG A 131 6.54 12.65 2.37
N LEU A 132 7.37 11.82 3.01
CA LEU A 132 8.83 11.87 2.83
C LEU A 132 9.26 11.53 1.40
N GLY A 133 8.42 10.81 0.63
CA GLY A 133 8.63 10.56 -0.80
C GLY A 133 8.30 11.75 -1.71
N SER A 134 7.92 12.88 -1.16
CA SER A 134 7.76 14.15 -1.88
C SER A 134 9.04 14.97 -1.79
N LEU A 135 9.54 15.45 -2.90
CA LEU A 135 10.68 16.38 -2.92
C LEU A 135 10.30 17.77 -2.38
N THR A 136 9.03 18.12 -2.50
CA THR A 136 8.51 19.41 -2.02
C THR A 136 8.24 19.39 -0.52
N GLU A 137 7.55 18.33 -0.03
CA GLU A 137 7.15 18.23 1.40
C GLU A 137 8.32 17.85 2.31
N ASN A 138 9.34 17.16 1.78
CA ASN A 138 10.54 16.70 2.49
C ASN A 138 11.79 17.51 2.09
N ALA A 139 11.68 18.82 2.15
CA ALA A 139 12.78 19.72 1.74
C ALA A 139 14.09 19.52 2.53
N SER A 140 14.02 19.01 3.77
CA SER A 140 15.18 18.68 4.61
C SER A 140 15.82 17.34 4.28
N ALA A 141 15.26 16.56 3.35
CA ALA A 141 15.69 15.19 3.03
C ALA A 141 15.75 14.25 4.25
N GLU A 142 14.72 14.33 5.11
CA GLU A 142 14.60 13.39 6.23
C GLU A 142 14.55 11.95 5.72
N LEU A 143 15.30 11.04 6.38
CA LEU A 143 15.37 9.61 6.04
C LEU A 143 15.64 9.37 4.55
N PRO A 144 16.76 9.84 4.00
CA PRO A 144 16.94 9.97 2.55
C PRO A 144 16.79 8.66 1.77
N PHE A 145 17.24 7.52 2.31
CA PHE A 145 17.09 6.23 1.61
C PHE A 145 15.64 5.75 1.60
N TYR A 146 14.96 5.84 2.75
CA TYR A 146 13.53 5.54 2.82
C TYR A 146 12.72 6.49 1.92
N ALA A 147 12.99 7.79 2.04
CA ALA A 147 12.35 8.83 1.24
C ALA A 147 12.52 8.56 -0.26
N ALA A 148 13.75 8.27 -0.72
CA ALA A 148 14.05 7.93 -2.10
C ALA A 148 13.26 6.70 -2.58
N SER A 149 13.12 5.66 -1.74
CA SER A 149 12.33 4.48 -2.09
C SER A 149 10.83 4.82 -2.28
N LYS A 150 10.28 5.74 -1.47
CA LYS A 150 8.89 6.19 -1.58
C LYS A 150 8.67 7.18 -2.71
N ALA A 151 9.66 8.02 -3.02
CA ALA A 151 9.65 8.87 -4.21
C ALA A 151 9.65 8.03 -5.50
N ALA A 152 10.50 7.01 -5.55
CA ALA A 152 10.53 6.06 -6.66
C ALA A 152 9.19 5.30 -6.80
N LEU A 153 8.57 4.87 -5.69
CA LEU A 153 7.24 4.27 -5.71
C LEU A 153 6.21 5.22 -6.32
N ASN A 154 6.19 6.49 -5.89
CA ASN A 154 5.27 7.51 -6.41
C ASN A 154 5.45 7.72 -7.92
N MET A 155 6.71 7.80 -8.38
CA MET A 155 7.01 7.96 -9.81
C MET A 155 6.57 6.75 -10.63
N LEU A 156 6.87 5.53 -10.18
CA LEU A 156 6.48 4.31 -10.89
C LEU A 156 4.97 4.07 -10.84
N THR A 157 4.28 4.49 -9.77
CA THR A 157 2.81 4.49 -9.73
C THR A 157 2.23 5.40 -10.79
N ARG A 158 2.82 6.58 -11.00
CA ARG A 158 2.43 7.48 -12.12
C ARG A 158 2.58 6.79 -13.46
N GLY A 159 3.64 5.98 -13.65
CA GLY A 159 3.86 5.19 -14.85
C GLY A 159 2.78 4.16 -15.19
N LEU A 160 1.92 3.81 -14.21
CA LEU A 160 0.77 2.93 -14.45
C LEU A 160 -0.46 3.67 -15.02
N SER A 161 -0.44 4.99 -15.12
CA SER A 161 -1.62 5.80 -15.52
C SER A 161 -2.17 5.40 -16.90
N ASP A 162 -1.31 5.17 -17.86
CA ASP A 162 -1.71 4.79 -19.22
C ASP A 162 -2.38 3.40 -19.24
N ALA A 163 -1.87 2.47 -18.41
CA ALA A 163 -2.38 1.10 -18.34
C ALA A 163 -3.79 1.01 -17.71
N VAL A 164 -4.22 2.04 -16.98
CA VAL A 164 -5.55 2.12 -16.37
C VAL A 164 -6.44 3.17 -17.03
N SER A 165 -5.95 3.86 -18.07
CA SER A 165 -6.70 4.87 -18.80
C SER A 165 -7.95 4.24 -19.43
N GLY A 166 -9.07 4.97 -19.43
CA GLY A 166 -10.35 4.51 -19.99
C GLY A 166 -11.20 3.62 -19.07
N ARG A 167 -10.68 3.16 -17.93
CA ARG A 167 -11.41 2.34 -16.94
C ARG A 167 -11.88 3.11 -15.71
N GLN A 168 -11.61 4.40 -15.63
CA GLN A 168 -11.84 5.25 -14.44
C GLN A 168 -11.24 4.68 -13.14
N VAL A 169 -10.18 3.88 -13.26
CA VAL A 169 -9.43 3.40 -12.11
C VAL A 169 -8.65 4.58 -11.50
N THR A 170 -8.77 4.74 -10.19
CA THR A 170 -8.00 5.75 -9.44
C THR A 170 -6.69 5.14 -8.96
N LEU A 171 -5.56 5.76 -9.28
CA LEU A 171 -4.28 5.49 -8.63
C LEU A 171 -4.15 6.39 -7.41
N LEU A 172 -3.88 5.82 -6.24
CA LEU A 172 -3.89 6.57 -4.99
C LEU A 172 -2.61 6.32 -4.19
N SER A 173 -1.74 7.31 -4.11
CA SER A 173 -0.59 7.33 -3.22
C SER A 173 -1.05 7.86 -1.85
N LEU A 174 -0.99 7.01 -0.80
CA LEU A 174 -1.51 7.31 0.54
C LEU A 174 -0.38 7.53 1.54
N HIS A 175 -0.36 8.69 2.21
CA HIS A 175 0.46 8.91 3.39
C HIS A 175 -0.37 8.67 4.66
N PRO A 176 0.01 7.68 5.49
CA PRO A 176 -0.78 7.32 6.67
C PRO A 176 -0.61 8.25 7.87
N GLY A 177 0.29 9.24 7.79
CA GLY A 177 0.82 9.96 8.93
C GLY A 177 1.97 9.19 9.61
N TRP A 178 2.44 9.69 10.75
CA TRP A 178 3.39 8.98 11.60
C TRP A 178 2.61 8.20 12.66
N VAL A 179 2.59 6.87 12.51
CA VAL A 179 1.64 5.98 13.19
C VAL A 179 2.34 4.99 14.11
N GLN A 180 1.77 4.72 15.27
CA GLN A 180 2.24 3.76 16.28
C GLN A 180 2.16 2.32 15.74
N THR A 181 3.19 1.93 15.03
CA THR A 181 3.41 0.60 14.44
C THR A 181 4.85 0.19 14.67
N ASP A 182 5.21 -1.05 14.38
CA ASP A 182 6.60 -1.50 14.45
C ASP A 182 7.54 -0.65 13.55
N LEU A 183 7.00 -0.09 12.46
CA LEU A 183 7.75 0.77 11.57
C LEU A 183 7.86 2.21 12.09
N GLY A 184 6.77 2.75 12.65
CA GLY A 184 6.73 4.14 13.13
C GLY A 184 7.21 4.34 14.56
N GLY A 185 7.32 3.26 15.33
CA GLY A 185 7.73 3.29 16.72
C GLY A 185 6.64 3.77 17.70
N SER A 186 6.88 3.60 18.99
CA SER A 186 5.92 3.98 20.06
C SER A 186 5.80 5.49 20.26
N GLY A 187 6.78 6.27 19.79
CA GLY A 187 6.75 7.74 19.87
C GLY A 187 5.89 8.43 18.82
N ALA A 188 5.29 7.67 17.89
CA ALA A 188 4.44 8.26 16.88
C ALA A 188 3.15 8.86 17.49
N PRO A 189 2.66 10.01 16.99
CA PRO A 189 1.50 10.70 17.57
C PRO A 189 0.17 10.06 17.20
N LEU A 190 0.10 9.28 16.11
CA LEU A 190 -1.14 8.71 15.61
C LEU A 190 -1.31 7.24 16.03
N THR A 191 -2.51 6.89 16.46
CA THR A 191 -2.88 5.48 16.62
C THR A 191 -3.16 4.85 15.25
N VAL A 192 -3.05 3.51 15.18
CA VAL A 192 -3.43 2.75 13.97
C VAL A 192 -4.90 3.03 13.62
N GLU A 193 -5.79 3.05 14.60
CA GLU A 193 -7.22 3.30 14.38
C GLU A 193 -7.48 4.66 13.74
N SER A 194 -6.90 5.73 14.27
CA SER A 194 -7.07 7.09 13.72
C SER A 194 -6.59 7.19 12.29
N SER A 195 -5.42 6.63 12.00
CA SER A 195 -4.88 6.61 10.64
C SER A 195 -5.73 5.79 9.67
N VAL A 196 -6.16 4.59 10.08
CA VAL A 196 -7.02 3.71 9.27
C VAL A 196 -8.33 4.39 8.91
N ASN A 197 -9.01 5.00 9.89
CA ASN A 197 -10.26 5.71 9.65
C ASN A 197 -10.08 6.83 8.62
N GLY A 198 -9.02 7.62 8.73
CA GLY A 198 -8.71 8.67 7.77
C GLY A 198 -8.40 8.12 6.38
N LEU A 199 -7.58 7.07 6.29
CA LEU A 199 -7.22 6.43 5.01
C LEU A 199 -8.45 5.86 4.28
N LEU A 200 -9.37 5.20 5.00
CA LEU A 200 -10.60 4.67 4.41
C LEU A 200 -11.52 5.77 3.90
N GLN A 201 -11.59 6.91 4.59
CA GLN A 201 -12.31 8.09 4.10
C GLN A 201 -11.72 8.60 2.78
N GLN A 202 -10.38 8.63 2.66
CA GLN A 202 -9.74 9.06 1.41
C GLN A 202 -9.96 8.04 0.28
N ILE A 203 -9.86 6.74 0.55
CA ILE A 203 -10.17 5.70 -0.43
C ILE A 203 -11.60 5.89 -0.96
N ALA A 204 -12.59 6.02 -0.09
CA ALA A 204 -13.98 6.26 -0.48
C ALA A 204 -14.15 7.58 -1.25
N ARG A 205 -13.46 8.65 -0.82
CA ARG A 205 -13.52 9.97 -1.48
C ARG A 205 -13.00 9.94 -2.92
N TYR A 206 -11.97 9.14 -3.19
CA TYR A 206 -11.29 9.10 -4.49
C TYR A 206 -11.73 7.93 -5.39
N GLN A 207 -12.53 7.00 -4.91
CA GLN A 207 -13.03 5.87 -5.70
C GLN A 207 -13.73 6.35 -6.98
N GLY A 208 -13.36 5.78 -8.12
CA GLY A 208 -13.95 6.07 -9.42
C GLY A 208 -13.66 7.46 -10.00
N LYS A 209 -12.77 8.26 -9.40
CA LYS A 209 -12.41 9.58 -9.93
C LYS A 209 -11.39 9.54 -11.06
N GLY A 210 -10.71 8.41 -11.22
CA GLY A 210 -9.60 8.30 -12.15
C GLY A 210 -8.40 9.14 -11.76
N GLY A 211 -7.35 9.10 -12.60
CA GLY A 211 -6.12 9.85 -12.37
C GLY A 211 -5.25 9.34 -11.23
N HIS A 212 -4.15 10.04 -10.94
CA HIS A 212 -3.23 9.73 -9.87
C HIS A 212 -3.20 10.85 -8.82
N HIS A 213 -3.53 10.51 -7.58
CA HIS A 213 -3.62 11.46 -6.46
C HIS A 213 -2.66 11.07 -5.35
N PHE A 214 -2.04 12.07 -4.73
CA PHE A 214 -1.22 11.91 -3.54
C PHE A 214 -1.88 12.66 -2.38
N VAL A 215 -2.27 11.91 -1.35
CA VAL A 215 -3.04 12.47 -0.23
C VAL A 215 -2.59 11.86 1.10
N ASP A 216 -2.75 12.61 2.18
CA ASP A 216 -2.58 12.07 3.52
C ASP A 216 -3.90 11.53 4.12
N TYR A 217 -3.79 10.88 5.28
CA TYR A 217 -4.91 10.34 6.03
C TYR A 217 -5.93 11.42 6.43
N ALA A 218 -5.52 12.67 6.61
CA ALA A 218 -6.39 13.79 6.98
C ALA A 218 -7.11 14.42 5.78
N GLY A 219 -6.78 13.99 4.55
CA GLY A 219 -7.40 14.44 3.31
C GLY A 219 -6.71 15.62 2.65
N ASN A 220 -5.52 16.01 3.12
CA ASN A 220 -4.71 17.01 2.45
C ASN A 220 -4.09 16.41 1.18
N ARG A 221 -4.11 17.19 0.09
CA ARG A 221 -3.36 16.85 -1.13
C ARG A 221 -1.91 17.21 -0.89
N LEU A 222 -1.03 16.26 -1.15
CA LEU A 222 0.41 16.45 -1.03
C LEU A 222 1.02 16.80 -2.39
N ALA A 223 2.05 17.64 -2.37
CA ALA A 223 2.88 17.89 -3.54
C ALA A 223 3.75 16.64 -3.85
N TRP A 224 4.22 16.55 -5.10
CA TRP A 224 5.11 15.46 -5.55
C TRP A 224 6.58 15.72 -5.20
#